data_a94b24bac0a9ce3c7dfedd42e77d9500
#
_entry.id   a94b24bac0a9ce3c7dfedd42e77d9500
#
_cell.length_a   1.000
_cell.length_b   1.000
_cell.length_c   1.000
_cell.angle_alpha   90.00
_cell.angle_beta   90.00
_cell.angle_gamma   90.00
#
_symmetry.space_group_name_H-M   'P 1'
#
loop_
_entity.id
_entity.type
_entity.pdbx_description
1 polymer ?
#
loop_
_entity_poly.entity_id
_entity_poly.type
_entity_poly.pdbx_seq_one_letter_code
_entity_poly.pdbx_strand_id
1 'polypeptide(L)'
;MNVEPTTAAPQLASPRTGPSARLAGYLLPPYGIYLLWQQRASTLAAAFGTLGLLVYLVLYTGLGIALLKLTGKAEIDWRGYGRPRLVWSTGVRTSAAWQTSNTAIDTNSGAYWTDYRGPQRDGRYDETPIRTDWQQSPPRLLWKADLGGGHASMTIAQGRLFTMEQWAEGEAITAYNAADGKGLWKHLYPARFNDAYGMGGAGPRSTPTWHDGRVYALGAEGHLHCLDAADGRVVWQKNILEEHGTRNLMFGLCASPLVVSNAVIVTAGARAGAGRNTVIAYHKDTGAVLWAAAAENQAYMSPMRVTLAGTEQLLVTGARQLMGLSLTDGKPLWSLGWSVSYDNNIAQPLVVSTNRVFISAGYGKGCALFEIAAKDDPFTANKIWENKHLKNKFASSVLHEGHIYGLDDSGNDDAAHLVCLDASTGEPKWRADNYGHGQLLLASGHLLISCEDGNMALVKATPESHQLVARLPALDGKTWNNPALAGGKLYLRNGRMMACYDIRPDASAGTRGISTAGPEDLQVVLVAFVLMSVMGAALLVAITKLRRSQPSQ
;
A
#
# COMPACT_ATOMS: atom_id res chain seq x y z
N MET A 1 -46.76 27.41 -79.59
CA MET A 1 -46.61 25.92 -79.85
C MET A 1 -45.79 25.39 -78.69
N ASN A 2 -46.49 24.67 -77.86
CA ASN A 2 -46.13 23.35 -77.24
C ASN A 2 -44.77 23.27 -76.52
N VAL A 3 -44.64 22.79 -75.37
CA VAL A 3 -45.41 22.01 -74.40
C VAL A 3 -44.45 21.80 -73.22
N GLU A 4 -44.93 21.88 -72.04
CA GLU A 4 -44.33 21.35 -70.83
C GLU A 4 -44.03 19.83 -70.93
N PRO A 5 -43.18 19.23 -70.07
CA PRO A 5 -43.72 18.91 -68.75
C PRO A 5 -42.73 19.00 -67.57
N THR A 6 -43.30 19.37 -66.47
CA THR A 6 -42.94 19.14 -65.08
C THR A 6 -42.46 17.72 -64.81
N THR A 7 -41.29 17.61 -64.11
CA THR A 7 -40.98 16.39 -63.43
C THR A 7 -40.85 16.70 -61.93
N ALA A 8 -41.81 16.18 -61.16
CA ALA A 8 -41.86 16.18 -59.72
C ALA A 8 -40.72 15.32 -59.15
N ALA A 9 -39.95 15.86 -58.20
CA ALA A 9 -38.99 15.13 -57.43
C ALA A 9 -39.69 14.11 -56.50
N PRO A 10 -39.15 12.88 -56.34
CA PRO A 10 -39.77 11.88 -55.47
C PRO A 10 -39.63 12.30 -54.00
N GLN A 11 -40.75 12.41 -53.30
CA GLN A 11 -40.81 12.46 -51.85
C GLN A 11 -40.17 11.21 -51.26
N LEU A 12 -39.04 11.37 -50.60
CA LEU A 12 -38.43 10.36 -49.75
C LEU A 12 -39.40 10.00 -48.62
N ALA A 13 -40.00 8.84 -48.70
CA ALA A 13 -40.80 8.28 -47.62
C ALA A 13 -39.95 8.13 -46.35
N SER A 14 -40.44 8.70 -45.26
CA SER A 14 -39.82 8.51 -43.94
C SER A 14 -39.75 7.02 -43.60
N PRO A 15 -38.61 6.49 -43.14
CA PRO A 15 -38.53 5.09 -42.78
C PRO A 15 -39.43 4.84 -41.55
N ARG A 16 -40.51 4.10 -41.74
CA ARG A 16 -41.31 3.54 -40.66
C ARG A 16 -40.40 2.53 -39.91
N THR A 17 -39.87 2.91 -38.77
CA THR A 17 -39.12 2.01 -37.89
C THR A 17 -40.08 0.91 -37.41
N GLY A 18 -39.82 -0.32 -37.82
CA GLY A 18 -40.56 -1.49 -37.35
C GLY A 18 -40.39 -1.74 -35.85
N PRO A 19 -41.20 -2.60 -35.24
CA PRO A 19 -41.16 -2.89 -33.81
C PRO A 19 -39.76 -3.30 -33.28
N SER A 20 -38.97 -3.96 -34.11
CA SER A 20 -37.58 -4.37 -33.77
C SER A 20 -36.59 -3.21 -33.64
N ALA A 21 -36.73 -2.18 -34.47
CA ALA A 21 -35.86 -1.00 -34.39
C ALA A 21 -36.19 -0.12 -33.14
N ARG A 22 -37.45 -0.13 -32.71
CA ARG A 22 -37.84 0.55 -31.45
C ARG A 22 -37.32 -0.21 -30.21
N LEU A 23 -37.31 -1.56 -30.26
CA LEU A 23 -36.76 -2.38 -29.19
C LEU A 23 -35.23 -2.17 -29.02
N ALA A 24 -34.49 -2.07 -30.13
CA ALA A 24 -33.07 -1.79 -30.13
C ALA A 24 -32.74 -0.40 -29.56
N GLY A 25 -33.60 0.61 -29.79
CA GLY A 25 -33.46 1.94 -29.23
C GLY A 25 -33.63 2.00 -27.71
N TYR A 26 -34.34 1.03 -27.12
CA TYR A 26 -34.52 0.92 -25.67
C TYR A 26 -33.36 0.14 -24.99
N LEU A 27 -32.69 -0.72 -25.73
CA LEU A 27 -31.58 -1.54 -25.23
C LEU A 27 -30.21 -0.84 -25.35
N LEU A 28 -30.09 0.15 -26.26
CA LEU A 28 -28.85 0.90 -26.49
C LEU A 28 -29.12 2.40 -26.32
N PRO A 29 -28.81 2.99 -25.13
CA PRO A 29 -29.07 4.41 -24.84
C PRO A 29 -28.57 5.40 -25.91
N PRO A 30 -27.40 5.24 -26.53
CA PRO A 30 -26.94 6.13 -27.60
C PRO A 30 -27.85 6.10 -28.85
N TYR A 31 -28.44 4.96 -29.15
CA TYR A 31 -29.35 4.79 -30.28
C TYR A 31 -30.72 5.41 -30.03
N GLY A 32 -31.18 5.40 -28.77
CA GLY A 32 -32.40 6.10 -28.37
C GLY A 32 -32.28 7.62 -28.51
N ILE A 33 -31.12 8.19 -28.21
CA ILE A 33 -30.85 9.64 -28.41
C ILE A 33 -30.87 9.97 -29.92
N TYR A 34 -30.24 9.15 -30.74
CA TYR A 34 -30.20 9.33 -32.17
C TYR A 34 -31.60 9.33 -32.79
N LEU A 35 -32.49 8.41 -32.34
CA LEU A 35 -33.88 8.36 -32.78
C LEU A 35 -34.70 9.57 -32.31
N LEU A 36 -34.49 10.08 -31.10
CA LEU A 36 -35.14 11.30 -30.62
C LEU A 36 -34.68 12.55 -31.38
N TRP A 37 -33.41 12.60 -31.76
CA TRP A 37 -32.85 13.67 -32.59
C TRP A 37 -33.41 13.68 -34.03
N GLN A 38 -33.64 12.51 -34.60
CA GLN A 38 -34.26 12.39 -35.92
C GLN A 38 -35.75 12.79 -35.97
N GLN A 39 -36.48 12.73 -34.85
CA GLN A 39 -37.91 13.01 -34.79
C GLN A 39 -38.29 14.50 -34.70
N ARG A 40 -37.34 15.45 -34.84
CA ARG A 40 -37.57 16.91 -34.74
C ARG A 40 -38.45 17.32 -33.55
N ALA A 41 -38.23 16.73 -32.40
CA ALA A 41 -38.86 17.13 -31.15
C ALA A 41 -38.52 18.62 -30.86
N SER A 42 -39.45 19.38 -30.27
CA SER A 42 -39.17 20.75 -29.86
C SER A 42 -37.90 20.78 -29.02
N THR A 43 -37.10 21.85 -29.12
CA THR A 43 -35.83 22.03 -28.43
C THR A 43 -35.93 21.77 -26.91
N LEU A 44 -37.05 22.06 -26.30
CA LEU A 44 -37.39 21.76 -24.92
C LEU A 44 -37.53 20.25 -24.64
N ALA A 45 -38.25 19.50 -25.48
CA ALA A 45 -38.41 18.07 -25.30
C ALA A 45 -37.10 17.32 -25.52
N ALA A 46 -36.23 17.76 -26.42
CA ALA A 46 -34.90 17.24 -26.62
C ALA A 46 -33.99 17.50 -25.40
N ALA A 47 -34.06 18.72 -24.83
CA ALA A 47 -33.30 19.09 -23.63
C ALA A 47 -33.72 18.25 -22.40
N PHE A 48 -35.02 18.09 -22.15
CA PHE A 48 -35.54 17.26 -21.07
C PHE A 48 -35.22 15.75 -21.27
N GLY A 49 -35.25 15.26 -22.51
CA GLY A 49 -34.86 13.90 -22.85
C GLY A 49 -33.36 13.66 -22.59
N THR A 50 -32.52 14.62 -22.95
CA THR A 50 -31.07 14.55 -22.72
C THR A 50 -30.74 14.62 -21.22
N LEU A 51 -31.38 15.51 -20.48
CA LEU A 51 -31.20 15.60 -19.02
C LEU A 51 -31.67 14.31 -18.33
N GLY A 52 -32.83 13.78 -18.71
CA GLY A 52 -33.34 12.51 -18.17
C GLY A 52 -32.40 11.34 -18.44
N LEU A 53 -31.76 11.32 -19.61
CA LEU A 53 -30.78 10.29 -19.97
C LEU A 53 -29.47 10.44 -19.19
N LEU A 54 -28.99 11.67 -18.96
CA LEU A 54 -27.82 11.92 -18.13
C LEU A 54 -28.06 11.47 -16.68
N VAL A 55 -29.22 11.81 -16.11
CA VAL A 55 -29.63 11.34 -14.78
C VAL A 55 -29.72 9.81 -14.72
N TYR A 56 -30.30 9.18 -15.75
CA TYR A 56 -30.37 7.72 -15.86
C TYR A 56 -28.98 7.08 -15.91
N LEU A 57 -28.06 7.62 -16.72
CA LEU A 57 -26.68 7.11 -16.81
C LEU A 57 -25.92 7.25 -15.48
N VAL A 58 -26.10 8.36 -14.77
CA VAL A 58 -25.48 8.57 -13.44
C VAL A 58 -26.06 7.59 -12.43
N LEU A 59 -27.38 7.42 -12.37
CA LEU A 59 -28.01 6.47 -11.46
C LEU A 59 -27.66 5.01 -11.81
N TYR A 60 -27.61 4.70 -13.09
CA TYR A 60 -27.28 3.37 -13.60
C TYR A 60 -25.81 3.00 -13.29
N THR A 61 -24.85 3.90 -13.55
CA THR A 61 -23.45 3.68 -13.19
C THR A 61 -23.26 3.64 -11.69
N GLY A 62 -23.93 4.52 -10.93
CA GLY A 62 -23.90 4.53 -9.47
C GLY A 62 -24.44 3.23 -8.86
N LEU A 63 -25.56 2.73 -9.35
CA LEU A 63 -26.14 1.45 -8.91
C LEU A 63 -25.24 0.25 -9.27
N GLY A 64 -24.65 0.27 -10.47
CA GLY A 64 -23.68 -0.75 -10.89
C GLY A 64 -22.46 -0.80 -9.99
N ILE A 65 -21.88 0.36 -9.68
CA ILE A 65 -20.75 0.49 -8.75
C ILE A 65 -21.15 0.03 -7.33
N ALA A 66 -22.34 0.43 -6.87
CA ALA A 66 -22.84 0.02 -5.55
C ALA A 66 -23.03 -1.50 -5.45
N LEU A 67 -23.59 -2.14 -6.49
CA LEU A 67 -23.74 -3.60 -6.56
C LEU A 67 -22.40 -4.33 -6.59
N LEU A 68 -21.44 -3.82 -7.35
CA LEU A 68 -20.07 -4.37 -7.39
C LEU A 68 -19.38 -4.24 -6.03
N LYS A 69 -19.59 -3.12 -5.33
CA LYS A 69 -19.08 -2.91 -3.97
C LYS A 69 -19.77 -3.82 -2.94
N LEU A 70 -21.09 -3.97 -3.02
CA LEU A 70 -21.87 -4.88 -2.14
C LEU A 70 -21.51 -6.36 -2.34
N THR A 71 -21.18 -6.77 -3.56
CA THR A 71 -20.73 -8.13 -3.84
C THR A 71 -19.26 -8.35 -3.52
N GLY A 72 -18.53 -7.32 -3.07
CA GLY A 72 -17.10 -7.38 -2.78
C GLY A 72 -16.23 -7.58 -4.02
N LYS A 73 -16.78 -7.48 -5.23
CA LYS A 73 -16.06 -7.72 -6.48
C LYS A 73 -15.35 -6.49 -7.04
N ALA A 74 -15.64 -5.30 -6.52
CA ALA A 74 -14.93 -4.09 -6.88
C ALA A 74 -14.79 -3.16 -5.68
N GLU A 75 -13.67 -2.49 -5.61
CA GLU A 75 -13.36 -1.43 -4.65
C GLU A 75 -13.12 -0.14 -5.40
N ILE A 76 -13.54 0.98 -4.81
CA ILE A 76 -13.20 2.31 -5.33
C ILE A 76 -11.90 2.72 -4.66
N ASP A 77 -10.82 2.67 -5.42
CA ASP A 77 -9.53 3.19 -4.99
C ASP A 77 -9.50 4.70 -5.26
N TRP A 78 -9.51 5.49 -4.19
CA TRP A 78 -9.41 6.93 -4.26
C TRP A 78 -7.94 7.32 -4.35
N ARG A 79 -7.49 7.67 -5.54
CA ARG A 79 -6.18 8.31 -5.75
C ARG A 79 -6.35 9.80 -5.59
N GLY A 80 -6.13 10.30 -4.38
CA GLY A 80 -6.28 11.69 -4.04
C GLY A 80 -7.73 12.22 -4.05
N TYR A 81 -7.86 13.47 -3.64
CA TYR A 81 -9.14 14.15 -3.65
C TYR A 81 -9.60 14.38 -5.10
N GLY A 82 -10.42 13.46 -5.63
CA GLY A 82 -11.16 13.69 -6.86
C GLY A 82 -10.94 12.73 -8.03
N ARG A 83 -10.08 11.70 -7.92
CA ARG A 83 -9.88 10.71 -9.01
C ARG A 83 -10.14 9.28 -8.54
N PRO A 84 -11.42 8.85 -8.46
CA PRO A 84 -11.74 7.47 -8.13
C PRO A 84 -11.32 6.53 -9.27
N ARG A 85 -10.67 5.43 -8.91
CA ARG A 85 -10.40 4.33 -9.81
C ARG A 85 -11.16 3.10 -9.34
N LEU A 86 -11.91 2.47 -10.22
CA LEU A 86 -12.52 1.19 -9.94
C LEU A 86 -11.45 0.09 -10.00
N VAL A 87 -11.22 -0.58 -8.90
CA VAL A 87 -10.31 -1.74 -8.80
C VAL A 87 -11.16 -2.97 -8.57
N TRP A 88 -11.01 -3.97 -9.41
CA TRP A 88 -11.72 -5.24 -9.26
C TRP A 88 -11.20 -5.96 -8.02
N SER A 89 -12.09 -6.21 -7.07
CA SER A 89 -11.78 -7.00 -5.87
C SER A 89 -12.18 -8.46 -6.12
N THR A 90 -11.29 -9.38 -5.83
CA THR A 90 -11.62 -10.81 -5.84
C THR A 90 -12.46 -11.25 -4.63
N GLY A 91 -12.94 -10.28 -3.82
CA GLY A 91 -13.63 -10.53 -2.56
C GLY A 91 -12.66 -10.79 -1.39
N VAL A 92 -13.19 -10.77 -0.17
CA VAL A 92 -12.42 -11.18 1.02
C VAL A 92 -12.16 -12.68 0.92
N ARG A 93 -10.89 -13.06 0.81
CA ARG A 93 -10.50 -14.48 0.69
C ARG A 93 -10.77 -15.23 1.99
N THR A 94 -11.27 -16.44 1.87
CA THR A 94 -11.38 -17.37 2.98
C THR A 94 -10.08 -18.15 3.15
N SER A 95 -9.81 -18.62 4.36
CA SER A 95 -8.64 -19.44 4.65
C SER A 95 -8.61 -20.79 3.89
N ALA A 96 -9.72 -21.21 3.29
CA ALA A 96 -9.81 -22.36 2.41
C ALA A 96 -8.98 -22.24 1.11
N ALA A 97 -8.63 -21.01 0.69
CA ALA A 97 -7.77 -20.77 -0.47
C ALA A 97 -6.27 -21.04 -0.20
N TRP A 98 -5.90 -21.44 1.01
CA TRP A 98 -4.53 -21.72 1.43
C TRP A 98 -3.96 -22.96 0.72
N GLN A 99 -2.83 -22.78 0.01
CA GLN A 99 -2.12 -23.87 -0.67
C GLN A 99 -0.86 -24.22 0.11
N THR A 100 -0.74 -25.48 0.51
CA THR A 100 0.44 -25.96 1.26
C THR A 100 1.60 -26.29 0.32
N SER A 101 2.83 -25.95 0.73
CA SER A 101 4.06 -26.30 0.03
C SER A 101 4.40 -27.78 0.26
N ASN A 102 4.79 -28.45 -0.83
CA ASN A 102 5.43 -29.78 -0.79
C ASN A 102 6.94 -29.69 -1.10
N THR A 103 7.46 -28.49 -1.32
CA THR A 103 8.87 -28.24 -1.60
C THR A 103 9.67 -28.25 -0.30
N ALA A 104 10.82 -28.92 -0.30
CA ALA A 104 11.71 -28.92 0.86
C ALA A 104 12.16 -27.50 1.22
N ILE A 105 12.23 -27.22 2.51
CA ILE A 105 12.68 -25.92 3.02
C ILE A 105 14.21 -25.92 3.04
N ASP A 106 14.82 -24.93 2.42
CA ASP A 106 16.26 -24.69 2.52
C ASP A 106 16.60 -23.98 3.85
N THR A 107 16.74 -24.76 4.91
CA THR A 107 17.09 -24.24 6.24
C THR A 107 18.53 -23.72 6.33
N ASN A 108 19.39 -24.06 5.35
CA ASN A 108 20.78 -23.58 5.27
C ASN A 108 20.86 -22.19 4.62
N SER A 109 19.79 -21.72 3.96
CA SER A 109 19.73 -20.34 3.51
C SER A 109 19.81 -19.40 4.72
N GLY A 110 20.63 -18.36 4.63
CA GLY A 110 20.87 -17.43 5.72
C GLY A 110 19.60 -16.74 6.27
N ALA A 111 19.78 -16.00 7.32
CA ALA A 111 18.74 -15.15 7.91
C ALA A 111 19.21 -13.70 7.81
N TYR A 112 19.04 -13.06 6.65
CA TYR A 112 19.49 -11.70 6.42
C TYR A 112 18.36 -10.68 6.58
N TRP A 113 17.25 -10.85 5.85
CA TRP A 113 16.13 -9.88 5.86
C TRP A 113 15.14 -10.19 7.00
N THR A 114 15.63 -10.14 8.23
CA THR A 114 14.95 -10.61 9.43
C THR A 114 14.02 -9.57 10.07
N ASP A 115 14.01 -8.34 9.52
CA ASP A 115 13.36 -7.21 10.15
C ASP A 115 12.67 -6.29 9.13
N TYR A 116 11.87 -5.36 9.62
CA TYR A 116 11.23 -4.32 8.82
C TYR A 116 12.28 -3.47 8.11
N ARG A 117 12.24 -3.44 6.77
CA ARG A 117 13.21 -2.73 5.92
C ARG A 117 14.66 -3.23 6.06
N GLY A 118 14.86 -4.49 6.38
CA GLY A 118 16.16 -5.11 6.51
C GLY A 118 16.75 -5.07 7.91
N PRO A 119 17.93 -5.66 8.11
CA PRO A 119 18.49 -5.92 9.44
C PRO A 119 18.78 -4.67 10.27
N GLN A 120 19.04 -3.53 9.63
CA GLN A 120 19.27 -2.25 10.29
C GLN A 120 18.05 -1.31 10.24
N ARG A 121 16.93 -1.74 9.65
CA ARG A 121 15.71 -0.94 9.42
C ARG A 121 15.92 0.34 8.60
N ASP A 122 16.99 0.42 7.84
CA ASP A 122 17.41 1.58 7.05
C ASP A 122 17.11 1.47 5.54
N GLY A 123 16.58 0.31 5.12
CA GLY A 123 16.24 0.07 3.71
C GLY A 123 17.43 -0.25 2.82
N ARG A 124 18.54 -0.69 3.37
CA ARG A 124 19.74 -1.11 2.63
C ARG A 124 19.80 -2.63 2.51
N TYR A 125 20.28 -3.08 1.36
CA TYR A 125 20.58 -4.48 1.09
C TYR A 125 22.05 -4.61 0.67
N ASP A 126 22.84 -5.21 1.52
CA ASP A 126 24.29 -5.38 1.34
C ASP A 126 24.72 -6.85 1.44
N GLU A 127 23.79 -7.83 1.43
CA GLU A 127 24.09 -9.26 1.55
C GLU A 127 24.86 -9.79 0.34
N THR A 128 24.38 -9.50 -0.87
CA THR A 128 25.01 -9.89 -2.14
C THR A 128 24.75 -8.82 -3.19
N PRO A 129 25.64 -8.69 -4.21
CA PRO A 129 25.35 -7.84 -5.36
C PRO A 129 24.05 -8.25 -6.06
N ILE A 130 23.37 -7.28 -6.64
CA ILE A 130 22.20 -7.50 -7.50
C ILE A 130 22.54 -7.23 -8.96
N ARG A 131 21.78 -7.83 -9.87
CA ARG A 131 21.79 -7.48 -11.29
C ARG A 131 21.28 -6.05 -11.48
N THR A 132 21.99 -5.27 -12.27
CA THR A 132 21.67 -3.85 -12.51
C THR A 132 21.42 -3.52 -13.99
N ASP A 133 21.57 -4.47 -14.90
CA ASP A 133 21.36 -4.34 -16.34
C ASP A 133 19.94 -4.77 -16.78
N TRP A 134 18.91 -4.37 -16.01
CA TRP A 134 17.52 -4.84 -16.20
C TRP A 134 16.90 -4.54 -17.57
N GLN A 135 17.50 -3.63 -18.35
CA GLN A 135 17.06 -3.40 -19.74
C GLN A 135 17.43 -4.57 -20.65
N GLN A 136 18.64 -5.12 -20.50
CA GLN A 136 19.17 -6.24 -21.28
C GLN A 136 18.76 -7.58 -20.67
N SER A 137 18.80 -7.67 -19.35
CA SER A 137 18.56 -8.88 -18.58
C SER A 137 17.52 -8.63 -17.47
N PRO A 138 16.22 -8.58 -17.80
CA PRO A 138 15.19 -8.30 -16.80
C PRO A 138 15.14 -9.36 -15.72
N PRO A 139 14.75 -9.01 -14.49
CA PRO A 139 14.53 -9.95 -13.39
C PRO A 139 13.63 -11.12 -13.80
N ARG A 140 14.07 -12.33 -13.46
CA ARG A 140 13.27 -13.53 -13.74
C ARG A 140 12.23 -13.76 -12.65
N LEU A 141 10.96 -13.80 -13.01
CA LEU A 141 9.90 -14.21 -12.10
C LEU A 141 10.11 -15.69 -11.71
N LEU A 142 10.22 -15.95 -10.42
CA LEU A 142 10.32 -17.31 -9.85
C LEU A 142 8.93 -17.87 -9.54
N TRP A 143 8.11 -17.10 -8.85
CA TRP A 143 6.74 -17.47 -8.52
C TRP A 143 5.88 -16.24 -8.18
N LYS A 144 4.56 -16.40 -8.34
CA LYS A 144 3.52 -15.51 -7.79
C LYS A 144 2.56 -16.35 -6.95
N ALA A 145 2.05 -15.77 -5.87
CA ALA A 145 1.07 -16.40 -5.00
C ALA A 145 0.07 -15.37 -4.48
N ASP A 146 -1.13 -15.85 -4.23
CA ASP A 146 -2.22 -15.06 -3.65
C ASP A 146 -2.04 -14.93 -2.14
N LEU A 147 -2.46 -13.78 -1.58
CA LEU A 147 -2.42 -13.47 -0.15
C LEU A 147 -3.77 -13.02 0.39
N GLY A 148 -3.93 -13.05 1.70
CA GLY A 148 -4.91 -12.26 2.43
C GLY A 148 -4.56 -10.77 2.44
N GLY A 149 -5.53 -9.92 2.84
CA GLY A 149 -5.39 -8.47 2.88
C GLY A 149 -4.33 -7.99 3.86
N GLY A 150 -3.84 -6.76 3.66
CA GLY A 150 -2.92 -6.09 4.60
C GLY A 150 -1.73 -5.41 3.95
N HIS A 151 -1.09 -4.57 4.75
CA HIS A 151 0.07 -3.77 4.33
C HIS A 151 1.38 -4.18 5.00
N ALA A 152 1.39 -5.27 5.78
CA ALA A 152 2.63 -5.85 6.30
C ALA A 152 3.61 -6.14 5.15
N SER A 153 4.90 -5.95 5.40
CA SER A 153 5.94 -6.43 4.49
C SER A 153 6.29 -7.90 4.82
N MET A 154 7.42 -8.35 4.35
CA MET A 154 7.89 -9.72 4.48
C MET A 154 9.23 -9.76 5.19
N THR A 155 9.44 -10.81 5.97
CA THR A 155 10.70 -11.17 6.61
C THR A 155 11.13 -12.51 6.07
N ILE A 156 12.41 -12.66 5.73
CA ILE A 156 12.95 -13.87 5.12
C ILE A 156 14.08 -14.42 5.99
N ALA A 157 13.93 -15.65 6.45
CA ALA A 157 14.94 -16.34 7.23
C ALA A 157 14.83 -17.86 7.04
N GLN A 158 15.96 -18.51 6.88
CA GLN A 158 16.08 -19.98 6.83
C GLN A 158 15.07 -20.64 5.87
N GLY A 159 14.99 -20.12 4.63
CA GLY A 159 14.09 -20.64 3.59
C GLY A 159 12.61 -20.35 3.80
N ARG A 160 12.26 -19.58 4.81
CA ARG A 160 10.89 -19.19 5.13
C ARG A 160 10.67 -17.71 4.87
N LEU A 161 9.47 -17.38 4.42
CA LEU A 161 8.97 -16.02 4.30
C LEU A 161 7.83 -15.84 5.31
N PHE A 162 7.94 -14.84 6.18
CA PHE A 162 6.92 -14.53 7.18
C PHE A 162 6.23 -13.21 6.85
N THR A 163 4.92 -13.15 7.03
CA THR A 163 4.13 -11.94 6.84
C THR A 163 2.87 -11.97 7.70
N MET A 164 2.07 -10.91 7.63
CA MET A 164 0.76 -10.85 8.27
C MET A 164 -0.33 -10.54 7.25
N GLU A 165 -1.51 -11.08 7.47
CA GLU A 165 -2.62 -11.05 6.53
C GLU A 165 -3.96 -10.95 7.26
N GLN A 166 -4.98 -10.42 6.58
CA GLN A 166 -6.36 -10.53 7.02
C GLN A 166 -7.16 -11.40 6.06
N TRP A 167 -7.80 -12.40 6.61
CA TRP A 167 -8.71 -13.31 5.95
C TRP A 167 -10.16 -13.02 6.37
N ALA A 168 -11.13 -13.71 5.78
CA ALA A 168 -12.52 -13.57 6.18
C ALA A 168 -12.75 -13.87 7.67
N GLU A 169 -11.98 -14.82 8.21
CA GLU A 169 -12.11 -15.33 9.57
C GLU A 169 -11.35 -14.50 10.61
N GLY A 170 -10.34 -13.73 10.20
CA GLY A 170 -9.51 -12.94 11.12
C GLY A 170 -8.19 -12.50 10.55
N GLU A 171 -7.32 -11.94 11.39
CA GLU A 171 -5.91 -11.71 11.08
C GLU A 171 -5.11 -13.00 11.25
N ALA A 172 -4.05 -13.16 10.47
CA ALA A 172 -3.15 -14.29 10.53
C ALA A 172 -1.69 -13.86 10.46
N ILE A 173 -0.85 -14.58 11.20
CA ILE A 173 0.59 -14.60 11.01
C ILE A 173 0.88 -15.84 10.18
N THR A 174 1.61 -15.68 9.07
CA THR A 174 1.77 -16.73 8.08
C THR A 174 3.24 -16.96 7.73
N ALA A 175 3.59 -18.22 7.52
CA ALA A 175 4.86 -18.60 6.92
C ALA A 175 4.64 -19.27 5.59
N TYR A 176 5.46 -18.92 4.64
CA TYR A 176 5.51 -19.48 3.29
C TYR A 176 6.90 -20.04 3.00
N ASN A 177 6.97 -21.05 2.13
CA ASN A 177 8.23 -21.48 1.58
C ASN A 177 8.76 -20.41 0.61
N ALA A 178 9.93 -19.87 0.91
CA ALA A 178 10.54 -18.81 0.09
C ALA A 178 10.91 -19.29 -1.34
N ALA A 179 10.98 -20.61 -1.58
CA ALA A 179 11.32 -21.18 -2.87
C ALA A 179 10.15 -21.21 -3.86
N ASP A 180 8.90 -21.41 -3.39
CA ASP A 180 7.72 -21.58 -4.25
C ASP A 180 6.52 -20.70 -3.88
N GLY A 181 6.62 -19.93 -2.79
CA GLY A 181 5.56 -19.03 -2.32
C GLY A 181 4.33 -19.72 -1.74
N LYS A 182 4.38 -21.03 -1.48
CA LYS A 182 3.27 -21.78 -0.88
C LYS A 182 3.36 -21.83 0.63
N GLY A 183 2.20 -21.99 1.28
CA GLY A 183 2.08 -21.96 2.73
C GLY A 183 2.81 -23.09 3.44
N LEU A 184 3.42 -22.78 4.57
CA LEU A 184 4.00 -23.74 5.51
C LEU A 184 3.10 -23.90 6.73
N TRP A 185 2.76 -22.77 7.36
CA TRP A 185 1.83 -22.71 8.48
C TRP A 185 1.13 -21.34 8.55
N LYS A 186 0.00 -21.33 9.24
CA LYS A 186 -0.82 -20.12 9.46
C LYS A 186 -1.37 -20.14 10.88
N HIS A 187 -1.04 -19.12 11.67
CA HIS A 187 -1.63 -18.84 12.95
C HIS A 187 -2.74 -17.79 12.79
N LEU A 188 -4.00 -18.23 12.79
CA LEU A 188 -5.19 -17.39 12.66
C LEU A 188 -5.72 -17.00 14.05
N TYR A 189 -6.10 -15.72 14.23
CA TYR A 189 -6.71 -15.23 15.46
C TYR A 189 -7.88 -14.27 15.18
N PRO A 190 -8.85 -14.14 16.11
CA PRO A 190 -10.12 -13.47 15.86
C PRO A 190 -10.02 -11.94 16.00
N ALA A 191 -9.16 -11.30 15.19
CA ALA A 191 -9.05 -9.85 15.09
C ALA A 191 -9.27 -9.43 13.64
N ARG A 192 -9.89 -8.28 13.43
CA ARG A 192 -10.11 -7.72 12.08
C ARG A 192 -10.01 -6.22 12.13
N PHE A 193 -9.14 -5.68 11.33
CA PHE A 193 -8.99 -4.24 11.20
C PHE A 193 -9.50 -3.75 9.84
N ASN A 194 -10.39 -2.75 9.90
CA ASN A 194 -10.76 -1.93 8.73
C ASN A 194 -10.73 -0.49 9.19
N ASP A 195 -9.97 0.37 8.50
CA ASP A 195 -10.00 1.77 8.87
C ASP A 195 -11.38 2.40 8.59
N ALA A 196 -11.80 3.30 9.49
CA ALA A 196 -13.14 3.87 9.46
C ALA A 196 -13.45 4.69 8.19
N TYR A 197 -12.44 5.11 7.47
CA TYR A 197 -12.57 5.96 6.29
C TYR A 197 -12.28 5.22 4.98
N GLY A 198 -11.82 3.97 5.05
CA GLY A 198 -11.45 3.16 3.89
C GLY A 198 -10.24 3.68 3.09
N MET A 199 -9.49 4.63 3.63
CA MET A 199 -8.33 5.24 2.95
C MET A 199 -7.09 4.35 3.00
N GLY A 200 -6.85 3.70 4.14
CA GLY A 200 -5.69 2.82 4.35
C GLY A 200 -5.98 1.34 4.08
N GLY A 201 -7.25 0.98 3.85
CA GLY A 201 -7.66 -0.40 3.59
C GLY A 201 -7.65 -1.31 4.82
N ALA A 202 -7.96 -2.58 4.60
CA ALA A 202 -8.10 -3.58 5.65
C ALA A 202 -6.78 -4.29 6.00
N GLY A 203 -6.71 -4.88 7.19
CA GLY A 203 -5.72 -5.83 7.63
C GLY A 203 -4.47 -5.26 8.30
N PRO A 204 -3.57 -6.13 8.75
CA PRO A 204 -2.38 -5.77 9.50
C PRO A 204 -1.36 -4.99 8.67
N ARG A 205 -0.60 -4.12 9.33
CA ARG A 205 0.37 -3.22 8.69
C ARG A 205 1.79 -3.43 9.18
N SER A 206 1.93 -3.92 10.41
CA SER A 206 3.21 -4.24 11.02
C SER A 206 3.86 -5.43 10.30
N THR A 207 5.16 -5.35 10.06
CA THR A 207 5.95 -6.46 9.51
C THR A 207 6.44 -7.33 10.66
N PRO A 208 6.31 -8.66 10.59
CA PRO A 208 6.90 -9.56 11.58
C PRO A 208 8.43 -9.39 11.67
N THR A 209 8.99 -9.66 12.83
CA THR A 209 10.44 -9.75 13.05
C THR A 209 10.81 -11.19 13.37
N TRP A 210 11.80 -11.73 12.67
CA TRP A 210 12.38 -13.05 12.98
C TRP A 210 13.65 -12.88 13.83
N HIS A 211 13.76 -13.66 14.90
CA HIS A 211 14.96 -13.69 15.74
C HIS A 211 15.08 -15.05 16.43
N ASP A 212 16.23 -15.70 16.26
CA ASP A 212 16.59 -16.97 16.91
C ASP A 212 15.49 -18.03 16.89
N GLY A 213 14.92 -18.31 15.71
CA GLY A 213 13.88 -19.31 15.53
C GLY A 213 12.50 -18.89 16.08
N ARG A 214 12.30 -17.64 16.43
CA ARG A 214 11.03 -17.03 16.83
C ARG A 214 10.55 -15.99 15.83
N VAL A 215 9.23 -15.83 15.71
CA VAL A 215 8.57 -14.77 14.95
C VAL A 215 7.78 -13.92 15.92
N TYR A 216 8.09 -12.63 15.95
CA TYR A 216 7.36 -11.62 16.73
C TYR A 216 6.51 -10.79 15.79
N ALA A 217 5.21 -10.75 16.02
CA ALA A 217 4.26 -10.10 15.13
C ALA A 217 3.22 -9.30 15.92
N LEU A 218 2.95 -8.08 15.46
CA LEU A 218 1.97 -7.18 16.09
C LEU A 218 0.81 -6.93 15.13
N GLY A 219 -0.39 -7.39 15.50
CA GLY A 219 -1.63 -7.14 14.76
C GLY A 219 -2.12 -5.70 14.87
N ALA A 220 -2.96 -5.29 13.93
CA ALA A 220 -3.47 -3.93 13.87
C ALA A 220 -4.33 -3.54 15.09
N GLU A 221 -4.92 -4.52 15.79
CA GLU A 221 -5.75 -4.36 17.01
C GLU A 221 -4.97 -4.63 18.31
N GLY A 222 -3.62 -4.63 18.25
CA GLY A 222 -2.77 -4.73 19.45
C GLY A 222 -2.38 -6.14 19.87
N HIS A 223 -2.72 -7.16 19.12
CA HIS A 223 -2.34 -8.54 19.39
C HIS A 223 -0.85 -8.77 19.07
N LEU A 224 -0.03 -8.83 20.10
CA LEU A 224 1.39 -9.16 20.01
C LEU A 224 1.60 -10.65 20.24
N HIS A 225 2.24 -11.31 19.30
CA HIS A 225 2.53 -12.75 19.34
C HIS A 225 4.02 -13.02 19.27
N CYS A 226 4.46 -14.04 20.01
CA CYS A 226 5.72 -14.73 19.80
C CYS A 226 5.41 -16.17 19.40
N LEU A 227 5.80 -16.54 18.20
CA LEU A 227 5.56 -17.87 17.63
C LEU A 227 6.87 -18.61 17.39
N ASP A 228 6.83 -19.93 17.42
CA ASP A 228 7.89 -20.75 16.89
C ASP A 228 7.94 -20.62 15.36
N ALA A 229 9.10 -20.28 14.80
CA ALA A 229 9.26 -20.01 13.37
C ALA A 229 9.10 -21.27 12.51
N ALA A 230 9.31 -22.47 13.08
CA ALA A 230 9.24 -23.71 12.34
C ALA A 230 7.81 -24.17 12.05
N ASP A 231 6.90 -24.03 13.03
CA ASP A 231 5.55 -24.60 12.98
C ASP A 231 4.41 -23.62 13.32
N GLY A 232 4.72 -22.38 13.72
CA GLY A 232 3.72 -21.36 14.07
C GLY A 232 3.08 -21.57 15.43
N ARG A 233 3.58 -22.45 16.27
CA ARG A 233 3.09 -22.69 17.63
C ARG A 233 3.30 -21.45 18.49
N VAL A 234 2.27 -21.06 19.25
CA VAL A 234 2.32 -19.92 20.16
C VAL A 234 3.27 -20.23 21.32
N VAL A 235 4.27 -19.35 21.51
CA VAL A 235 5.13 -19.35 22.70
C VAL A 235 4.50 -18.47 23.78
N TRP A 236 4.12 -17.27 23.42
CA TRP A 236 3.31 -16.35 24.22
C TRP A 236 2.57 -15.36 23.33
N GLN A 237 1.48 -14.79 23.86
CA GLN A 237 0.70 -13.76 23.18
C GLN A 237 0.08 -12.79 24.19
N LYS A 238 -0.21 -11.57 23.75
CA LYS A 238 -0.79 -10.49 24.55
C LYS A 238 -1.61 -9.55 23.67
N ASN A 239 -2.55 -8.82 24.28
CA ASN A 239 -3.09 -7.61 23.67
C ASN A 239 -2.49 -6.39 24.39
N ILE A 240 -1.58 -5.70 23.73
CA ILE A 240 -0.82 -4.58 24.33
C ILE A 240 -1.68 -3.34 24.54
N LEU A 241 -2.75 -3.14 23.78
CA LEU A 241 -3.70 -2.04 23.99
C LEU A 241 -4.50 -2.25 25.28
N GLU A 242 -4.99 -3.47 25.51
CA GLU A 242 -5.73 -3.84 26.71
C GLU A 242 -4.82 -3.81 27.94
N GLU A 243 -3.63 -4.42 27.86
CA GLU A 243 -2.68 -4.51 28.98
C GLU A 243 -2.25 -3.13 29.47
N HIS A 244 -2.05 -2.16 28.56
CA HIS A 244 -1.61 -0.81 28.91
C HIS A 244 -2.76 0.21 28.96
N GLY A 245 -4.01 -0.23 28.70
CA GLY A 245 -5.20 0.63 28.72
C GLY A 245 -5.12 1.81 27.76
N THR A 246 -4.51 1.60 26.59
CA THR A 246 -4.36 2.59 25.52
C THR A 246 -5.42 2.41 24.44
N ARG A 247 -5.57 3.42 23.56
CA ARG A 247 -6.50 3.36 22.44
C ARG A 247 -5.75 3.03 21.16
N ASN A 248 -6.44 2.36 20.24
CA ASN A 248 -5.89 2.12 18.91
C ASN A 248 -5.73 3.43 18.11
N LEU A 249 -4.82 3.43 17.16
CA LEU A 249 -4.63 4.50 16.20
C LEU A 249 -5.71 4.43 15.11
N MET A 250 -5.94 5.55 14.41
CA MET A 250 -6.92 5.63 13.31
C MET A 250 -6.68 4.55 12.24
N PHE A 251 -5.43 4.30 11.89
CA PHE A 251 -5.04 3.31 10.89
C PHE A 251 -4.54 1.99 11.50
N GLY A 252 -4.83 1.72 12.78
CA GLY A 252 -4.35 0.55 13.50
C GLY A 252 -2.87 0.65 13.89
N LEU A 253 -2.39 -0.32 14.66
CA LEU A 253 -0.97 -0.40 14.99
C LEU A 253 -0.16 -0.80 13.74
N CYS A 254 0.86 -0.01 13.40
CA CYS A 254 1.68 -0.18 12.21
C CYS A 254 3.15 -0.49 12.52
N ALA A 255 3.60 -0.11 13.72
CA ALA A 255 5.00 -0.26 14.12
C ALA A 255 5.39 -1.74 14.24
N SER A 256 6.46 -2.13 13.57
CA SER A 256 7.01 -3.49 13.61
C SER A 256 7.77 -3.72 14.91
N PRO A 257 7.60 -4.87 15.62
CA PRO A 257 8.34 -5.19 16.81
C PRO A 257 9.85 -5.17 16.56
N LEU A 258 10.62 -4.60 17.46
CA LEU A 258 12.09 -4.60 17.41
C LEU A 258 12.62 -5.58 18.46
N VAL A 259 13.48 -6.51 18.06
CA VAL A 259 14.16 -7.42 19.01
C VAL A 259 15.58 -6.96 19.24
N VAL A 260 15.92 -6.70 20.49
CA VAL A 260 17.27 -6.31 20.92
C VAL A 260 17.63 -7.08 22.20
N SER A 261 18.73 -7.82 22.16
CA SER A 261 19.19 -8.66 23.29
C SER A 261 18.10 -9.62 23.79
N ASN A 262 17.55 -9.39 24.98
CA ASN A 262 16.46 -10.18 25.54
C ASN A 262 15.09 -9.49 25.47
N ALA A 263 15.00 -8.35 24.79
CA ALA A 263 13.79 -7.52 24.73
C ALA A 263 13.12 -7.53 23.36
N VAL A 264 11.78 -7.58 23.35
CA VAL A 264 10.91 -7.21 22.23
C VAL A 264 10.32 -5.83 22.54
N ILE A 265 10.67 -4.85 21.73
CA ILE A 265 10.25 -3.45 21.93
C ILE A 265 9.13 -3.13 20.93
N VAL A 266 8.03 -2.61 21.44
CA VAL A 266 6.86 -2.19 20.67
C VAL A 266 6.38 -0.81 21.12
N THR A 267 5.53 -0.20 20.31
CA THR A 267 4.80 1.01 20.66
C THR A 267 3.32 0.70 20.82
N ALA A 268 2.68 1.22 21.86
CA ALA A 268 1.34 0.83 22.29
C ALA A 268 0.37 2.02 22.38
N GLY A 269 -0.24 2.35 21.26
CA GLY A 269 -1.47 3.12 21.19
C GLY A 269 -1.39 4.63 21.32
N ALA A 270 -2.56 5.25 21.12
CA ALA A 270 -2.74 6.70 21.18
C ALA A 270 -3.19 7.14 22.57
N ARG A 271 -2.80 8.36 22.93
CA ARG A 271 -3.09 9.00 24.22
C ARG A 271 -2.74 8.16 25.43
N ALA A 272 -1.52 8.30 25.83
CA ALA A 272 -1.17 8.09 27.22
C ALA A 272 -2.02 9.06 28.07
N GLY A 273 -2.88 8.54 28.89
CA GLY A 273 -3.35 9.31 30.04
C GLY A 273 -2.15 9.63 30.94
N ALA A 274 -2.29 10.53 31.89
CA ALA A 274 -1.22 10.82 32.84
C ALA A 274 -0.66 9.51 33.44
N GLY A 275 0.65 9.28 33.26
CA GLY A 275 1.34 8.08 33.75
C GLY A 275 1.34 6.86 32.82
N ARG A 276 0.89 6.96 31.58
CA ARG A 276 0.92 5.85 30.61
C ARG A 276 2.06 6.00 29.62
N ASN A 277 2.79 4.92 29.41
CA ASN A 277 3.93 4.85 28.53
C ASN A 277 3.54 4.25 27.18
N THR A 278 4.12 4.74 26.09
CA THR A 278 3.85 4.29 24.72
C THR A 278 4.92 3.37 24.15
N VAL A 279 6.10 3.31 24.77
CA VAL A 279 7.17 2.39 24.38
C VAL A 279 7.33 1.34 25.47
N ILE A 280 7.19 0.08 25.09
CA ILE A 280 7.19 -1.05 26.02
C ILE A 280 8.17 -2.10 25.53
N ALA A 281 8.99 -2.60 26.46
CA ALA A 281 9.87 -3.74 26.25
C ALA A 281 9.35 -4.95 27.01
N TYR A 282 9.18 -6.04 26.30
CA TYR A 282 8.84 -7.35 26.84
C TYR A 282 10.04 -8.28 26.77
N HIS A 283 10.18 -9.17 27.73
CA HIS A 283 11.15 -10.26 27.66
C HIS A 283 10.80 -11.19 26.48
N LYS A 284 11.75 -11.40 25.56
CA LYS A 284 11.51 -12.07 24.29
C LYS A 284 10.95 -13.50 24.42
N ASP A 285 11.34 -14.24 25.47
CA ASP A 285 10.96 -15.65 25.63
C ASP A 285 9.71 -15.84 26.49
N THR A 286 9.36 -14.87 27.36
CA THR A 286 8.25 -15.03 28.33
C THR A 286 7.11 -14.04 28.11
N GLY A 287 7.34 -12.94 27.39
CA GLY A 287 6.38 -11.84 27.26
C GLY A 287 6.20 -11.02 28.57
N ALA A 288 7.02 -11.20 29.60
CA ALA A 288 6.97 -10.37 30.80
C ALA A 288 7.45 -8.94 30.48
N VAL A 289 6.80 -7.94 31.05
CA VAL A 289 7.23 -6.53 30.90
C VAL A 289 8.59 -6.35 31.56
N LEU A 290 9.57 -5.87 30.82
CA LEU A 290 10.89 -5.47 31.34
C LEU A 290 10.89 -4.00 31.78
N TRP A 291 10.39 -3.14 30.91
CA TRP A 291 10.21 -1.71 31.19
C TRP A 291 9.13 -1.10 30.28
N ALA A 292 8.62 0.05 30.68
CA ALA A 292 7.70 0.87 29.90
C ALA A 292 8.06 2.34 30.06
N ALA A 293 8.11 3.08 28.97
CA ALA A 293 8.65 4.43 28.93
C ALA A 293 7.93 5.32 27.91
N ALA A 294 8.36 6.59 27.83
CA ALA A 294 7.91 7.61 26.90
C ALA A 294 6.41 7.92 27.00
N ALA A 295 6.05 8.85 27.89
CA ALA A 295 4.68 9.36 28.03
C ALA A 295 4.30 10.30 26.85
N GLU A 296 4.19 9.74 25.64
CA GLU A 296 3.90 10.43 24.39
C GLU A 296 2.78 9.68 23.66
N ASN A 297 2.01 10.36 22.81
CA ASN A 297 1.14 9.67 21.89
C ASN A 297 1.98 8.89 20.87
N GLN A 298 1.57 7.67 20.58
CA GLN A 298 2.18 6.88 19.52
C GLN A 298 1.94 7.54 18.15
N ALA A 299 2.92 7.39 17.25
CA ALA A 299 2.77 7.54 15.81
C ALA A 299 2.91 6.16 15.11
N TYR A 300 3.20 6.14 13.82
CA TYR A 300 3.19 4.91 13.02
C TYR A 300 4.58 4.35 12.73
N MET A 301 5.64 5.08 13.11
CA MET A 301 7.03 4.69 12.90
C MET A 301 7.39 3.47 13.75
N SER A 302 8.17 2.55 13.17
CA SER A 302 8.73 1.41 13.90
C SER A 302 9.96 1.81 14.70
N PRO A 303 10.16 1.35 15.94
CA PRO A 303 11.37 1.63 16.74
C PRO A 303 12.63 1.12 16.03
N MET A 304 13.75 1.82 16.18
CA MET A 304 15.05 1.47 15.58
C MET A 304 16.14 1.42 16.64
N ARG A 305 17.01 0.39 16.57
CA ARG A 305 18.29 0.41 17.30
C ARG A 305 19.30 1.17 16.45
N VAL A 306 19.94 2.19 17.02
CA VAL A 306 20.93 3.01 16.33
C VAL A 306 22.11 3.32 17.25
N THR A 307 23.27 3.62 16.67
CA THR A 307 24.40 4.20 17.39
C THR A 307 24.51 5.68 17.00
N LEU A 308 24.32 6.57 17.98
CA LEU A 308 24.45 8.02 17.79
C LEU A 308 25.32 8.61 18.89
N ALA A 309 26.23 9.49 18.49
CA ALA A 309 27.20 10.13 19.40
C ALA A 309 27.93 9.10 20.30
N GLY A 310 28.29 7.94 19.72
CA GLY A 310 29.00 6.86 20.41
C GLY A 310 28.15 5.97 21.33
N THR A 311 26.83 6.21 21.41
CA THR A 311 25.94 5.46 22.32
C THR A 311 24.89 4.68 21.53
N GLU A 312 24.76 3.37 21.84
CA GLU A 312 23.62 2.59 21.36
C GLU A 312 22.33 3.04 22.04
N GLN A 313 21.31 3.30 21.24
CA GLN A 313 20.06 3.83 21.73
C GLN A 313 18.88 3.40 20.86
N LEU A 314 17.69 3.49 21.42
CA LEU A 314 16.43 3.30 20.74
C LEU A 314 15.96 4.62 20.15
N LEU A 315 15.81 4.67 18.83
CA LEU A 315 15.23 5.81 18.14
C LEU A 315 13.73 5.56 17.93
N VAL A 316 12.89 6.47 18.42
CA VAL A 316 11.42 6.38 18.34
C VAL A 316 10.84 7.74 17.98
N THR A 317 9.85 7.76 17.10
CA THR A 317 9.03 8.94 16.84
C THR A 317 7.65 8.77 17.46
N GLY A 318 7.29 9.66 18.35
CA GLY A 318 5.91 9.83 18.80
C GLY A 318 5.14 10.76 17.87
N ALA A 319 3.93 11.13 18.28
CA ALA A 319 3.07 12.05 17.56
C ALA A 319 3.71 13.45 17.38
N ARG A 320 4.49 13.88 18.35
CA ARG A 320 5.02 15.25 18.42
C ARG A 320 6.52 15.35 18.66
N GLN A 321 7.20 14.23 18.89
CA GLN A 321 8.61 14.21 19.23
C GLN A 321 9.34 13.10 18.50
N LEU A 322 10.61 13.35 18.16
CA LEU A 322 11.61 12.33 17.90
C LEU A 322 12.44 12.17 19.17
N MET A 323 12.67 10.94 19.60
CA MET A 323 13.32 10.63 20.87
C MET A 323 14.42 9.59 20.70
N GLY A 324 15.56 9.78 21.37
CA GLY A 324 16.53 8.75 21.67
C GLY A 324 16.33 8.25 23.09
N LEU A 325 16.11 6.95 23.26
CA LEU A 325 15.87 6.32 24.55
C LEU A 325 16.98 5.29 24.87
N SER A 326 17.25 5.08 26.13
CA SER A 326 18.09 3.99 26.61
C SER A 326 17.48 2.64 26.25
N LEU A 327 18.26 1.73 25.68
CA LEU A 327 17.83 0.37 25.38
C LEU A 327 17.57 -0.47 26.64
N THR A 328 18.22 -0.12 27.76
CA THR A 328 18.18 -0.90 28.99
C THR A 328 16.92 -0.66 29.82
N ASP A 329 16.47 0.58 29.91
CA ASP A 329 15.38 0.99 30.81
C ASP A 329 14.38 1.98 30.19
N GLY A 330 14.57 2.32 28.91
CA GLY A 330 13.70 3.21 28.15
C GLY A 330 13.78 4.68 28.56
N LYS A 331 14.72 5.08 29.44
CA LYS A 331 14.87 6.49 29.84
C LYS A 331 15.22 7.36 28.65
N PRO A 332 14.62 8.57 28.52
CA PRO A 332 15.01 9.52 27.50
C PRO A 332 16.47 9.95 27.66
N LEU A 333 17.24 9.82 26.59
CA LEU A 333 18.60 10.39 26.46
C LEU A 333 18.50 11.82 25.90
N TRP A 334 17.62 11.99 24.90
CA TRP A 334 17.29 13.29 24.31
C TRP A 334 15.92 13.22 23.65
N SER A 335 15.33 14.38 23.41
CA SER A 335 14.13 14.53 22.58
C SER A 335 14.14 15.85 21.83
N LEU A 336 13.46 15.89 20.70
CA LEU A 336 13.23 17.11 19.92
C LEU A 336 11.80 17.17 19.41
N GLY A 337 11.27 18.39 19.30
CA GLY A 337 9.92 18.62 18.78
C GLY A 337 9.82 18.33 17.28
N TRP A 338 8.90 17.43 16.90
CA TRP A 338 8.60 17.09 15.51
C TRP A 338 7.11 16.76 15.36
N SER A 339 6.28 17.80 15.34
CA SER A 339 4.83 17.65 15.20
C SER A 339 4.42 17.60 13.74
N VAL A 340 3.51 16.68 13.41
CA VAL A 340 2.93 16.49 12.08
C VAL A 340 1.40 16.56 12.18
N SER A 341 0.74 17.04 11.15
CA SER A 341 -0.73 17.06 11.09
C SER A 341 -1.29 15.65 11.27
N TYR A 342 -2.35 15.54 12.04
CA TYR A 342 -3.03 14.28 12.37
C TYR A 342 -2.18 13.27 13.17
N ASP A 343 -1.10 13.71 13.80
CA ASP A 343 -0.13 12.86 14.51
C ASP A 343 0.53 11.79 13.60
N ASN A 344 0.58 12.03 12.27
CA ASN A 344 1.00 11.06 11.25
C ASN A 344 2.51 11.07 10.99
N ASN A 345 3.33 10.81 12.01
CA ASN A 345 4.74 10.47 11.85
C ASN A 345 4.86 8.99 11.44
N ILE A 346 5.20 8.71 10.18
CA ILE A 346 5.18 7.36 9.59
C ILE A 346 6.57 6.92 9.17
N ALA A 347 7.29 7.78 8.45
CA ALA A 347 8.59 7.44 7.87
C ALA A 347 9.65 7.19 8.94
N GLN A 348 10.50 6.19 8.70
CA GLN A 348 11.67 5.94 9.54
C GLN A 348 12.64 7.12 9.45
N PRO A 349 13.17 7.61 10.56
CA PRO A 349 14.33 8.49 10.56
C PRO A 349 15.54 7.79 9.93
N LEU A 350 16.48 8.58 9.46
CA LEU A 350 17.68 8.09 8.79
C LEU A 350 18.92 8.56 9.54
N VAL A 351 19.78 7.65 9.94
CA VAL A 351 21.09 7.98 10.51
C VAL A 351 22.01 8.39 9.35
N VAL A 352 22.40 9.67 9.32
CA VAL A 352 23.20 10.24 8.22
C VAL A 352 24.70 10.17 8.52
N SER A 353 25.06 10.25 9.79
CA SER A 353 26.45 10.09 10.24
C SER A 353 26.48 9.60 11.69
N THR A 354 27.66 9.51 12.28
CA THR A 354 27.84 9.04 13.68
C THR A 354 27.05 9.83 14.72
N ASN A 355 26.61 11.05 14.39
CA ASN A 355 25.89 11.93 15.29
C ASN A 355 24.76 12.74 14.64
N ARG A 356 24.35 12.39 13.39
CA ARG A 356 23.32 13.13 12.67
C ARG A 356 22.15 12.26 12.28
N VAL A 357 20.95 12.78 12.50
CA VAL A 357 19.68 12.13 12.19
C VAL A 357 18.85 13.03 11.28
N PHE A 358 18.45 12.47 10.15
CA PHE A 358 17.46 13.08 9.24
C PHE A 358 16.07 12.52 9.56
N ILE A 359 15.06 13.39 9.51
CA ILE A 359 13.66 13.03 9.61
C ILE A 359 12.84 13.74 8.53
N SER A 360 11.81 13.09 8.02
CA SER A 360 10.88 13.66 7.05
C SER A 360 9.47 13.20 7.34
N ALA A 361 8.49 14.06 7.07
CA ALA A 361 7.09 13.71 7.19
C ALA A 361 6.25 14.39 6.10
N GLY A 362 5.22 13.70 5.65
CA GLY A 362 4.21 14.19 4.72
C GLY A 362 3.31 15.29 5.32
N TYR A 363 2.13 15.44 4.76
CA TYR A 363 1.11 16.39 5.24
C TYR A 363 1.61 17.84 5.33
N GLY A 364 2.51 18.23 4.41
CA GLY A 364 3.07 19.58 4.33
C GLY A 364 4.17 19.89 5.36
N LYS A 365 4.60 18.91 6.18
CA LYS A 365 5.61 19.12 7.23
C LYS A 365 7.01 19.39 6.63
N GLY A 366 7.54 18.48 5.81
CA GLY A 366 8.88 18.61 5.23
C GLY A 366 9.90 17.71 5.90
N CYS A 367 11.17 18.14 5.89
CA CYS A 367 12.28 17.37 6.42
C CYS A 367 13.29 18.24 7.16
N ALA A 368 14.08 17.61 8.03
CA ALA A 368 15.12 18.28 8.81
C ALA A 368 16.29 17.35 9.12
N LEU A 369 17.46 17.94 9.33
CA LEU A 369 18.65 17.28 9.84
C LEU A 369 18.97 17.84 11.24
N PHE A 370 19.23 16.93 12.16
CA PHE A 370 19.61 17.26 13.52
C PHE A 370 20.97 16.66 13.88
N GLU A 371 21.73 17.36 14.68
CA GLU A 371 22.96 16.86 15.29
C GLU A 371 22.72 16.51 16.76
N ILE A 372 23.12 15.30 17.13
CA ILE A 372 23.03 14.77 18.49
C ILE A 372 24.44 14.81 19.09
N ALA A 373 24.60 15.52 20.19
CA ALA A 373 25.89 15.64 20.85
C ALA A 373 25.82 15.12 22.30
N ALA A 374 26.77 14.27 22.64
CA ALA A 374 27.00 13.77 23.99
C ALA A 374 28.04 14.67 24.67
N LYS A 375 27.67 15.89 25.03
CA LYS A 375 28.62 16.78 25.71
C LYS A 375 28.55 16.71 27.22
N ASP A 376 27.39 16.39 27.74
CA ASP A 376 27.09 16.22 29.17
C ASP A 376 25.80 15.37 29.27
N ASP A 377 25.46 14.90 30.47
CA ASP A 377 24.15 14.30 30.71
C ASP A 377 23.14 15.42 31.06
N PRO A 378 22.08 15.69 30.24
CA PRO A 378 21.59 14.92 29.08
C PRO A 378 22.26 15.29 27.74
N PHE A 379 22.13 14.38 26.74
CA PHE A 379 22.49 14.67 25.35
C PHE A 379 21.76 15.92 24.83
N THR A 380 22.38 16.66 23.92
CA THR A 380 21.72 17.77 23.21
C THR A 380 21.36 17.37 21.77
N ALA A 381 20.24 17.90 21.30
CA ALA A 381 19.78 17.71 19.91
C ALA A 381 19.57 19.07 19.26
N ASN A 382 20.40 19.42 18.28
CA ASN A 382 20.41 20.71 17.63
C ASN A 382 20.00 20.58 16.15
N LYS A 383 19.09 21.44 15.69
CA LYS A 383 18.69 21.48 14.28
C LYS A 383 19.79 22.12 13.43
N ILE A 384 20.25 21.40 12.40
CA ILE A 384 21.20 21.91 11.41
C ILE A 384 20.45 22.67 10.32
N TRP A 385 19.46 22.02 9.69
CA TRP A 385 18.59 22.62 8.70
C TRP A 385 17.18 22.00 8.73
N GLU A 386 16.19 22.73 8.22
CA GLU A 386 14.81 22.28 8.02
C GLU A 386 14.25 22.94 6.76
N ASN A 387 13.58 22.16 5.89
CA ASN A 387 12.95 22.65 4.68
C ASN A 387 11.77 21.76 4.27
N LYS A 388 11.19 22.03 3.07
CA LYS A 388 10.04 21.29 2.53
C LYS A 388 10.36 20.52 1.24
N HIS A 389 11.63 20.26 0.98
CA HIS A 389 12.06 19.62 -0.27
C HIS A 389 11.78 18.13 -0.32
N LEU A 390 11.56 17.48 0.84
CA LEU A 390 11.17 16.08 0.92
C LEU A 390 10.13 15.88 2.04
N LYS A 391 8.97 15.36 1.68
CA LYS A 391 7.84 15.08 2.56
C LYS A 391 7.45 13.61 2.45
N ASN A 392 8.16 12.73 3.17
CA ASN A 392 7.83 11.31 3.19
C ASN A 392 6.45 11.08 3.83
N LYS A 393 5.54 10.41 3.13
CA LYS A 393 4.20 10.07 3.66
C LYS A 393 4.18 8.64 4.18
N PHE A 394 4.30 7.64 3.30
CA PHE A 394 4.32 6.22 3.69
C PHE A 394 5.71 5.60 3.50
N ALA A 395 6.46 6.09 2.52
CA ALA A 395 7.80 5.62 2.23
C ALA A 395 8.81 6.24 3.20
N SER A 396 9.87 5.51 3.48
CA SER A 396 11.03 6.03 4.20
C SER A 396 12.20 6.19 3.24
N SER A 397 13.01 7.22 3.47
CA SER A 397 14.20 7.51 2.64
C SER A 397 15.32 6.49 2.84
N VAL A 398 16.31 6.53 1.95
CA VAL A 398 17.60 5.83 2.06
C VAL A 398 18.76 6.81 1.86
N LEU A 399 19.92 6.48 2.42
CA LEU A 399 21.15 7.27 2.30
C LEU A 399 22.15 6.54 1.40
N HIS A 400 22.70 7.24 0.43
CA HIS A 400 23.81 6.75 -0.39
C HIS A 400 24.78 7.88 -0.70
N GLU A 401 26.08 7.68 -0.39
CA GLU A 401 27.17 8.61 -0.69
C GLU A 401 26.87 10.08 -0.39
N GLY A 402 26.39 10.34 0.83
CA GLY A 402 26.07 11.70 1.28
C GLY A 402 24.77 12.30 0.71
N HIS A 403 23.97 11.52 -0.01
CA HIS A 403 22.70 11.96 -0.59
C HIS A 403 21.53 11.14 -0.05
N ILE A 404 20.41 11.82 0.17
CA ILE A 404 19.17 11.23 0.65
C ILE A 404 18.22 11.07 -0.53
N TYR A 405 17.71 9.86 -0.72
CA TYR A 405 16.72 9.54 -1.75
C TYR A 405 15.41 9.16 -1.09
N GLY A 406 14.31 9.77 -1.52
CA GLY A 406 12.99 9.52 -0.93
C GLY A 406 11.83 9.88 -1.87
N LEU A 407 10.63 9.44 -1.51
CA LEU A 407 9.40 9.77 -2.22
C LEU A 407 8.72 10.95 -1.52
N ASP A 408 8.66 12.08 -2.21
CA ASP A 408 8.07 13.33 -1.74
C ASP A 408 6.56 13.36 -2.01
N ASP A 409 5.74 13.57 -0.97
CA ASP A 409 4.30 13.81 -1.08
C ASP A 409 4.04 15.21 -1.63
N SER A 410 3.55 15.33 -2.86
CA SER A 410 3.27 16.62 -3.49
C SER A 410 2.11 17.40 -2.83
N GLY A 411 1.25 16.68 -2.10
CA GLY A 411 0.13 17.24 -1.34
C GLY A 411 -1.11 17.57 -2.17
N ASN A 412 -0.98 17.96 -3.43
CA ASN A 412 -2.12 18.43 -4.24
C ASN A 412 -2.60 17.42 -5.29
N ASP A 413 -1.74 16.50 -5.74
CA ASP A 413 -2.01 15.65 -6.92
C ASP A 413 -2.07 14.17 -6.58
N ASP A 414 -1.95 13.78 -5.31
CA ASP A 414 -1.70 12.40 -4.87
C ASP A 414 -0.52 11.71 -5.58
N ALA A 415 0.30 12.51 -6.23
CA ALA A 415 1.52 12.05 -6.85
C ALA A 415 2.66 12.14 -5.84
N ALA A 416 3.44 11.09 -5.69
CA ALA A 416 4.71 11.18 -5.02
C ALA A 416 5.83 11.22 -6.07
N HIS A 417 6.84 12.05 -5.80
CA HIS A 417 7.98 12.25 -6.68
C HIS A 417 9.22 11.67 -6.04
N LEU A 418 10.05 10.99 -6.82
CA LEU A 418 11.37 10.58 -6.35
C LEU A 418 12.29 11.81 -6.31
N VAL A 419 12.92 12.04 -5.15
CA VAL A 419 13.78 13.21 -4.91
C VAL A 419 15.14 12.74 -4.43
N CYS A 420 16.21 13.39 -4.90
CA CYS A 420 17.56 13.32 -4.35
C CYS A 420 17.88 14.63 -3.65
N LEU A 421 18.31 14.59 -2.38
CA LEU A 421 18.77 15.72 -1.62
C LEU A 421 20.25 15.55 -1.24
N ASP A 422 20.99 16.64 -1.18
CA ASP A 422 22.27 16.69 -0.47
C ASP A 422 22.01 16.59 1.04
N ALA A 423 22.58 15.60 1.70
CA ALA A 423 22.30 15.34 3.10
C ALA A 423 22.84 16.45 4.02
N SER A 424 23.90 17.16 3.62
CA SER A 424 24.55 18.18 4.45
C SER A 424 23.80 19.52 4.41
N THR A 425 23.20 19.87 3.27
CA THR A 425 22.53 21.16 3.05
C THR A 425 21.00 21.06 3.00
N GLY A 426 20.47 19.89 2.69
CA GLY A 426 19.04 19.68 2.44
C GLY A 426 18.56 20.17 1.07
N GLU A 427 19.47 20.61 0.19
CA GLU A 427 19.12 21.13 -1.12
C GLU A 427 18.85 20.00 -2.12
N PRO A 428 17.82 20.12 -2.98
CA PRO A 428 17.52 19.13 -3.99
C PRO A 428 18.54 19.12 -5.12
N LYS A 429 18.98 17.93 -5.50
CA LYS A 429 19.81 17.72 -6.70
C LYS A 429 18.93 17.51 -7.93
N TRP A 430 17.90 16.70 -7.81
CA TRP A 430 16.90 16.43 -8.86
C TRP A 430 15.60 15.90 -8.29
N ARG A 431 14.55 15.93 -9.12
CA ARG A 431 13.21 15.39 -8.85
C ARG A 431 12.71 14.63 -10.10
N ALA A 432 11.98 13.54 -9.90
CA ALA A 432 11.39 12.74 -10.96
C ALA A 432 10.00 12.23 -10.61
N ASP A 433 9.14 12.13 -11.61
CA ASP A 433 7.73 11.81 -11.48
C ASP A 433 7.42 10.32 -11.72
N ASN A 434 6.14 9.95 -11.54
CA ASN A 434 5.54 8.66 -11.89
C ASN A 434 5.91 7.48 -10.99
N TYR A 435 6.25 7.69 -9.72
CA TYR A 435 6.51 6.61 -8.77
C TYR A 435 5.30 6.34 -7.84
N GLY A 436 4.44 7.33 -7.65
CA GLY A 436 3.35 7.28 -6.69
C GLY A 436 3.86 7.13 -5.25
N HIS A 437 2.96 6.81 -4.31
CA HIS A 437 3.30 6.53 -2.93
C HIS A 437 3.83 5.09 -2.76
N GLY A 438 4.81 4.70 -3.57
CA GLY A 438 5.49 3.41 -3.48
C GLY A 438 6.45 3.32 -2.31
N GLN A 439 7.35 2.34 -2.38
CA GLN A 439 8.39 2.09 -1.38
C GLN A 439 9.74 1.92 -2.06
N LEU A 440 10.83 2.25 -1.37
CA LEU A 440 12.17 2.13 -1.95
C LEU A 440 13.16 1.48 -0.99
N LEU A 441 14.12 0.77 -1.58
CA LEU A 441 15.31 0.19 -0.95
C LEU A 441 16.55 0.59 -1.74
N LEU A 442 17.71 0.51 -1.11
CA LEU A 442 19.01 0.71 -1.74
C LEU A 442 19.74 -0.63 -1.84
N ALA A 443 20.23 -0.98 -3.04
CA ALA A 443 21.05 -2.18 -3.28
C ALA A 443 22.03 -1.93 -4.42
N SER A 444 23.30 -2.29 -4.26
CA SER A 444 24.37 -2.15 -5.28
C SER A 444 24.37 -0.77 -5.98
N GLY A 445 24.27 0.32 -5.21
CA GLY A 445 24.25 1.68 -5.73
C GLY A 445 23.01 2.04 -6.57
N HIS A 446 21.91 1.29 -6.42
CA HIS A 446 20.64 1.52 -7.11
C HIS A 446 19.46 1.55 -6.14
N LEU A 447 18.47 2.35 -6.50
CA LEU A 447 17.17 2.37 -5.81
C LEU A 447 16.27 1.32 -6.46
N LEU A 448 15.85 0.34 -5.66
CA LEU A 448 14.79 -0.61 -5.99
C LEU A 448 13.47 -0.01 -5.52
N ILE A 449 12.56 0.30 -6.43
CA ILE A 449 11.30 0.97 -6.11
C ILE A 449 10.13 0.05 -6.45
N SER A 450 9.33 -0.26 -5.43
CA SER A 450 7.99 -0.82 -5.59
C SER A 450 7.04 0.35 -5.82
N CYS A 451 6.66 0.60 -7.07
CA CYS A 451 5.80 1.73 -7.44
C CYS A 451 4.35 1.47 -7.00
N GLU A 452 3.60 2.53 -6.71
CA GLU A 452 2.21 2.41 -6.25
C GLU A 452 1.30 1.69 -7.24
N ASP A 453 1.58 1.80 -8.55
CA ASP A 453 0.80 1.16 -9.62
C ASP A 453 1.11 -0.34 -9.81
N GLY A 454 1.98 -0.91 -8.98
CA GLY A 454 2.39 -2.32 -9.04
C GLY A 454 3.59 -2.60 -9.92
N ASN A 455 4.17 -1.58 -10.57
CA ASN A 455 5.45 -1.75 -11.26
C ASN A 455 6.61 -1.84 -10.26
N MET A 456 7.71 -2.46 -10.66
CA MET A 456 9.01 -2.32 -10.02
C MET A 456 9.93 -1.47 -10.90
N ALA A 457 10.72 -0.60 -10.29
CA ALA A 457 11.69 0.24 -11.00
C ALA A 457 13.07 0.11 -10.38
N LEU A 458 14.08 0.19 -11.24
CA LEU A 458 15.49 0.30 -10.86
C LEU A 458 16.01 1.67 -11.32
N VAL A 459 16.54 2.45 -10.39
CA VAL A 459 17.08 3.79 -10.64
C VAL A 459 18.50 3.85 -10.08
N LYS A 460 19.45 4.37 -10.83
CA LYS A 460 20.81 4.58 -10.30
C LYS A 460 20.79 5.62 -9.18
N ALA A 461 21.39 5.30 -8.04
CA ALA A 461 21.48 6.21 -6.90
C ALA A 461 22.66 7.18 -7.11
N THR A 462 22.42 8.27 -7.83
CA THR A 462 23.44 9.26 -8.18
C THR A 462 22.86 10.67 -8.06
N PRO A 463 23.64 11.67 -7.59
CA PRO A 463 23.18 13.06 -7.45
C PRO A 463 23.18 13.86 -8.76
N GLU A 464 23.84 13.39 -9.81
CA GLU A 464 24.03 14.17 -11.06
C GLU A 464 22.68 14.37 -11.78
N SER A 465 21.89 13.32 -11.88
CA SER A 465 20.58 13.35 -12.54
C SER A 465 19.76 12.11 -12.22
N HIS A 466 18.46 12.16 -12.46
CA HIS A 466 17.61 10.98 -12.44
C HIS A 466 17.94 10.03 -13.59
N GLN A 467 18.36 8.81 -13.28
CA GLN A 467 18.73 7.78 -14.25
C GLN A 467 17.91 6.51 -14.03
N LEU A 468 16.77 6.43 -14.72
CA LEU A 468 15.92 5.23 -14.73
C LEU A 468 16.60 4.13 -15.57
N VAL A 469 16.97 3.02 -14.93
CA VAL A 469 17.52 1.85 -15.61
C VAL A 469 16.39 1.05 -16.27
N ALA A 470 15.36 0.70 -15.50
CA ALA A 470 14.20 -0.01 -16.03
C ALA A 470 12.97 0.20 -15.14
N ARG A 471 11.78 0.05 -15.76
CA ARG A 471 10.49 -0.05 -15.07
C ARG A 471 9.71 -1.19 -15.67
N LEU A 472 9.31 -2.15 -14.85
CA LEU A 472 8.73 -3.42 -15.28
C LEU A 472 7.46 -3.72 -14.47
N PRO A 473 6.43 -4.33 -15.07
CA PRO A 473 5.26 -4.78 -14.33
C PRO A 473 5.65 -5.92 -13.36
N ALA A 474 5.19 -5.82 -12.11
CA ALA A 474 5.49 -6.81 -11.09
C ALA A 474 4.23 -7.37 -10.43
N LEU A 475 3.35 -6.51 -9.95
CA LEU A 475 2.10 -6.88 -9.28
C LEU A 475 0.92 -6.14 -9.91
N ASP A 476 -0.26 -6.71 -9.81
CA ASP A 476 -1.48 -6.07 -10.27
C ASP A 476 -2.11 -5.25 -9.14
N GLY A 477 -2.36 -3.97 -9.40
CA GLY A 477 -3.05 -3.06 -8.48
C GLY A 477 -2.16 -2.28 -7.53
N LYS A 478 -2.80 -1.60 -6.60
CA LYS A 478 -2.17 -0.68 -5.66
C LYS A 478 -1.17 -1.40 -4.75
N THR A 479 0.05 -0.88 -4.69
CA THR A 479 1.16 -1.48 -3.95
C THR A 479 1.80 -0.43 -3.03
N TRP A 480 1.61 -0.59 -1.72
CA TRP A 480 2.17 0.27 -0.67
C TRP A 480 3.12 -0.46 0.27
N ASN A 481 3.25 -1.77 0.09
CA ASN A 481 4.06 -2.62 0.94
C ASN A 481 5.55 -2.45 0.62
N ASN A 482 6.39 -2.45 1.66
CA ASN A 482 7.83 -2.44 1.46
C ASN A 482 8.28 -3.74 0.78
N PRO A 483 9.17 -3.66 -0.21
CA PRO A 483 9.84 -4.83 -0.76
C PRO A 483 10.78 -5.46 0.27
N ALA A 484 11.16 -6.72 0.05
CA ALA A 484 12.16 -7.42 0.84
C ALA A 484 13.21 -8.08 -0.09
N LEU A 485 14.45 -8.16 0.37
CA LEU A 485 15.55 -8.76 -0.38
C LEU A 485 16.31 -9.78 0.47
N ALA A 486 16.49 -10.98 -0.05
CA ALA A 486 17.31 -12.00 0.59
C ALA A 486 17.89 -12.96 -0.45
N GLY A 487 19.18 -13.30 -0.34
CA GLY A 487 19.85 -14.24 -1.23
C GLY A 487 19.79 -13.84 -2.70
N GLY A 488 19.84 -12.55 -3.02
CA GLY A 488 19.72 -12.03 -4.39
C GLY A 488 18.33 -12.21 -5.02
N LYS A 489 17.30 -12.34 -4.20
CA LYS A 489 15.90 -12.43 -4.63
C LYS A 489 15.12 -11.23 -4.10
N LEU A 490 14.29 -10.65 -4.97
CA LEU A 490 13.38 -9.56 -4.66
C LEU A 490 11.98 -10.12 -4.41
N TYR A 491 11.45 -9.85 -3.24
CA TYR A 491 10.10 -10.22 -2.85
C TYR A 491 9.22 -8.96 -2.80
N LEU A 492 8.11 -8.99 -3.52
CA LEU A 492 7.13 -7.92 -3.60
C LEU A 492 5.77 -8.44 -3.15
N ARG A 493 4.97 -7.61 -2.50
CA ARG A 493 3.57 -7.91 -2.20
C ARG A 493 2.70 -6.66 -2.22
N ASN A 494 1.41 -6.87 -2.36
CA ASN A 494 0.37 -5.90 -2.05
C ASN A 494 -0.73 -6.57 -1.20
N GLY A 495 -1.90 -5.97 -1.09
CA GLY A 495 -3.02 -6.52 -0.32
C GLY A 495 -3.68 -7.78 -0.93
N ARG A 496 -3.15 -8.35 -2.02
CA ARG A 496 -3.79 -9.47 -2.74
C ARG A 496 -2.85 -10.58 -3.13
N MET A 497 -1.63 -10.24 -3.47
CA MET A 497 -0.65 -11.17 -4.03
C MET A 497 0.77 -10.82 -3.60
N MET A 498 1.64 -11.79 -3.75
CA MET A 498 3.08 -11.62 -3.64
C MET A 498 3.78 -12.26 -4.84
N ALA A 499 4.99 -11.81 -5.11
CA ALA A 499 5.85 -12.34 -6.16
C ALA A 499 7.30 -12.37 -5.73
N CYS A 500 8.07 -13.32 -6.26
CA CYS A 500 9.51 -13.42 -6.07
C CYS A 500 10.22 -13.35 -7.41
N TYR A 501 11.24 -12.50 -7.49
CA TYR A 501 12.07 -12.32 -8.67
C TYR A 501 13.53 -12.64 -8.36
N ASP A 502 14.18 -13.34 -9.28
CA ASP A 502 15.62 -13.56 -9.23
C ASP A 502 16.35 -12.35 -9.82
N ILE A 503 17.14 -11.67 -9.00
CA ILE A 503 17.92 -10.48 -9.37
C ILE A 503 19.43 -10.69 -9.16
N ARG A 504 19.88 -11.94 -9.07
CA ARG A 504 21.31 -12.26 -8.99
C ARG A 504 22.01 -11.92 -10.30
N PRO A 505 23.27 -11.49 -10.27
CA PRO A 505 24.02 -11.12 -11.50
C PRO A 505 24.04 -12.22 -12.56
N ASP A 506 24.19 -13.47 -12.15
CA ASP A 506 24.32 -14.65 -13.04
C ASP A 506 22.99 -15.34 -13.37
N ALA A 507 21.85 -14.81 -12.91
CA ALA A 507 20.55 -15.41 -13.19
C ALA A 507 20.18 -15.21 -14.68
N SER A 508 19.59 -16.26 -15.30
CA SER A 508 19.08 -16.14 -16.68
C SER A 508 18.02 -15.06 -16.80
N ALA A 509 18.01 -14.31 -17.91
CA ALA A 509 17.01 -13.28 -18.17
C ALA A 509 15.59 -13.85 -18.16
N GLY A 510 14.66 -13.12 -17.55
CA GLY A 510 13.24 -13.47 -17.51
C GLY A 510 12.50 -13.09 -18.80
N THR A 511 11.48 -13.83 -19.16
CA THR A 511 10.50 -13.38 -20.15
C THR A 511 9.63 -12.29 -19.52
N ARG A 512 9.33 -11.23 -20.27
CA ARG A 512 8.37 -10.20 -19.86
C ARG A 512 7.01 -10.86 -19.66
N GLY A 513 6.56 -10.98 -18.41
CA GLY A 513 5.21 -11.46 -18.10
C GLY A 513 4.18 -10.44 -18.59
N ILE A 514 3.46 -10.77 -19.64
CA ILE A 514 2.24 -10.03 -20.02
C ILE A 514 1.13 -10.59 -19.13
N SER A 515 0.68 -9.78 -18.17
CA SER A 515 -0.56 -10.09 -17.42
C SER A 515 -1.73 -9.90 -18.37
N THR A 516 -2.29 -11.01 -18.83
CA THR A 516 -3.60 -11.00 -19.52
C THR A 516 -4.68 -11.13 -18.46
N ALA A 517 -5.63 -10.21 -18.45
CA ALA A 517 -6.86 -10.35 -17.67
C ALA A 517 -7.51 -11.69 -18.01
N GLY A 518 -7.88 -12.47 -16.99
CA GLY A 518 -8.44 -13.79 -17.19
C GLY A 518 -9.82 -13.75 -17.87
N PRO A 519 -10.20 -14.79 -18.63
CA PRO A 519 -11.48 -14.83 -19.33
C PRO A 519 -12.71 -14.78 -18.41
N GLU A 520 -12.56 -15.05 -17.11
CA GLU A 520 -13.64 -14.96 -16.12
C GLU A 520 -14.07 -13.51 -15.83
N ASP A 521 -13.16 -12.54 -15.97
CA ASP A 521 -13.48 -11.12 -15.73
C ASP A 521 -14.41 -10.55 -16.80
N LEU A 522 -14.29 -11.04 -18.04
CA LEU A 522 -15.15 -10.61 -19.15
C LEU A 522 -16.59 -11.11 -19.00
N GLN A 523 -16.80 -12.32 -18.49
CA GLN A 523 -18.13 -12.90 -18.27
C GLN A 523 -18.91 -12.15 -17.18
N VAL A 524 -18.26 -11.74 -16.10
CA VAL A 524 -18.90 -10.99 -15.01
C VAL A 524 -19.34 -9.60 -15.49
N VAL A 525 -18.51 -8.94 -16.30
CA VAL A 525 -18.85 -7.65 -16.92
C VAL A 525 -20.05 -7.80 -17.87
N LEU A 526 -20.06 -8.87 -18.67
CA LEU A 526 -21.16 -9.12 -19.63
C LEU A 526 -22.47 -9.41 -18.89
N VAL A 527 -22.45 -10.22 -17.83
CA VAL A 527 -23.64 -10.54 -17.01
C VAL A 527 -24.17 -9.30 -16.29
N ALA A 528 -23.30 -8.47 -15.71
CA ALA A 528 -23.72 -7.20 -15.10
C ALA A 528 -24.33 -6.25 -16.12
N PHE A 529 -23.76 -6.17 -17.32
CA PHE A 529 -24.26 -5.36 -18.44
C PHE A 529 -25.63 -5.82 -18.93
N VAL A 530 -25.83 -7.13 -19.05
CA VAL A 530 -27.11 -7.75 -19.48
C VAL A 530 -28.20 -7.53 -18.42
N LEU A 531 -27.91 -7.77 -17.14
CA LEU A 531 -28.87 -7.56 -16.05
C LEU A 531 -29.30 -6.08 -15.94
N MET A 532 -28.37 -5.17 -16.09
CA MET A 532 -28.67 -3.74 -16.07
C MET A 532 -29.47 -3.29 -17.29
N SER A 533 -29.21 -3.87 -18.47
CA SER A 533 -29.98 -3.57 -19.68
C SER A 533 -31.43 -4.05 -19.56
N VAL A 534 -31.67 -5.21 -18.94
CA VAL A 534 -33.00 -5.74 -18.67
C VAL A 534 -33.79 -4.88 -17.68
N MET A 535 -33.15 -4.41 -16.62
CA MET A 535 -33.78 -3.50 -15.64
C MET A 535 -34.14 -2.13 -16.26
N GLY A 536 -33.27 -1.60 -17.11
CA GLY A 536 -33.54 -0.37 -17.85
C GLY A 536 -34.76 -0.50 -18.78
N ALA A 537 -34.88 -1.62 -19.48
CA ALA A 537 -36.02 -1.90 -20.32
C ALA A 537 -37.33 -2.05 -19.52
N ALA A 538 -37.30 -2.71 -18.37
CA ALA A 538 -38.47 -2.85 -17.50
C ALA A 538 -38.95 -1.50 -16.93
N LEU A 539 -38.06 -0.61 -16.56
CA LEU A 539 -38.36 0.73 -16.08
C LEU A 539 -39.02 1.60 -17.17
N LEU A 540 -38.52 1.52 -18.37
CA LEU A 540 -39.08 2.24 -19.54
C LEU A 540 -40.50 1.74 -19.92
N VAL A 541 -40.75 0.42 -19.83
CA VAL A 541 -42.08 -0.16 -19.99
C VAL A 541 -43.03 0.34 -18.90
N ALA A 542 -42.58 0.44 -17.65
CA ALA A 542 -43.36 0.99 -16.54
C ALA A 542 -43.74 2.46 -16.77
N ILE A 543 -42.76 3.29 -17.18
CA ILE A 543 -42.98 4.72 -17.46
C ILE A 543 -43.94 4.91 -18.67
N THR A 544 -43.83 4.08 -19.72
CA THR A 544 -44.73 4.17 -20.86
C THR A 544 -46.16 3.68 -20.54
N LYS A 545 -46.34 2.73 -19.63
CA LYS A 545 -47.66 2.34 -19.11
C LYS A 545 -48.29 3.46 -18.27
N LEU A 546 -47.52 4.13 -17.38
CA LEU A 546 -47.98 5.27 -16.58
C LEU A 546 -48.41 6.46 -17.46
N ARG A 547 -47.73 6.74 -18.58
CA ARG A 547 -48.13 7.78 -19.52
C ARG A 547 -49.43 7.46 -20.33
N ARG A 548 -49.76 6.20 -20.52
CA ARG A 548 -51.01 5.78 -21.20
C ARG A 548 -52.23 5.74 -20.29
N SER A 549 -52.02 5.81 -18.95
CA SER A 549 -53.10 5.82 -17.97
C SER A 549 -53.53 7.24 -17.51
N GLN A 550 -52.99 8.31 -18.09
CA GLN A 550 -53.50 9.64 -17.84
C GLN A 550 -54.62 9.94 -18.85
N PRO A 551 -55.88 10.29 -18.42
CA PRO A 551 -56.94 10.67 -19.29
C PRO A 551 -56.59 11.98 -19.97
N SER A 552 -56.86 12.07 -21.30
CA SER A 552 -56.79 13.33 -22.07
C SER A 552 -57.72 14.35 -21.49
N GLN A 553 -57.18 15.45 -20.99
CA GLN A 553 -57.91 16.71 -20.78
C GLN A 553 -57.84 17.53 -22.05
#